data_f20ccb83bcfc7859b5c8d497cc841ebe
#
_entry.id   f20ccb83bcfc7859b5c8d497cc841ebe
#
_cell.length_a   1.000
_cell.length_b   1.000
_cell.length_c   1.000
_cell.angle_alpha   90.00
_cell.angle_beta   90.00
_cell.angle_gamma   90.00
#
_symmetry.space_group_name_H-M   'P 1'
#
loop_
_entity.id
_entity.type
_entity.pdbx_description
1 polymer ?
#
loop_
_entity_poly.entity_id
_entity_poly.type
_entity_poly.pdbx_seq_one_letter_code
_entity_poly.pdbx_strand_id
1 'polypeptide(L)'
;MDFFWTYLWPLIIIVAESVLMLVVLLVAIAYILLADRKIWAAVQIRRGPNVVGPWGLLQSFADLLKFIVKEPIIPAGANKGVFLLAPLVTAVLALSAWAVIPVSAEWAIADLNIGVLYIFAISSLMVYGVIMAGWSSNSKYPFLSSLRSAAQMVSYEVSIGFVIITVLLCAGSLNLSAIVEAQEGNWGMFNWYWLPLFPMFVIFFISALAETNRPPFDLVEAESELVAGYAVEYSATPFLLFFLGEYIAILTMCAMATILFLGGWLPPFPVAPFIWVPGVIWFALKCLFMFFMFAMVKAIVPRYRYDQLMRLGWKVFLPLSLAMVAIVAGVLQYGGLAPK
;
A
#
# COMPACT_ATOMS: atom_id res chain seq x y z
N MET A 1 18.14 29.93 26.24
CA MET A 1 16.83 29.88 25.58
C MET A 1 16.93 29.44 24.11
N ASP A 2 18.02 29.80 23.42
CA ASP A 2 18.18 29.52 21.98
C ASP A 2 18.24 28.02 21.64
N PHE A 3 18.87 27.17 22.48
CA PHE A 3 18.94 25.74 22.29
C PHE A 3 17.53 25.06 22.27
N PHE A 4 16.64 25.52 23.15
CA PHE A 4 15.27 25.00 23.22
C PHE A 4 14.49 25.30 21.93
N TRP A 5 14.50 26.55 21.47
CA TRP A 5 13.74 26.97 20.29
C TRP A 5 14.36 26.48 18.97
N THR A 6 15.69 26.33 18.92
CA THR A 6 16.38 25.91 17.70
C THR A 6 16.39 24.41 17.49
N TYR A 7 16.46 23.62 18.56
CA TYR A 7 16.61 22.15 18.44
C TYR A 7 15.48 21.37 19.10
N LEU A 8 15.06 21.69 20.31
CA LEU A 8 14.06 20.92 21.05
C LEU A 8 12.64 21.16 20.51
N TRP A 9 12.29 22.39 20.23
CA TRP A 9 10.95 22.71 19.74
C TRP A 9 10.61 22.09 18.39
N PRO A 10 11.44 22.17 17.34
CA PRO A 10 11.23 21.45 16.09
C PRO A 10 11.14 19.93 16.27
N LEU A 11 11.97 19.35 17.13
CA LEU A 11 11.93 17.92 17.45
C LEU A 11 10.58 17.52 18.07
N ILE A 12 10.07 18.32 19.01
CA ILE A 12 8.76 18.06 19.65
C ILE A 12 7.64 18.10 18.59
N ILE A 13 7.68 19.06 17.67
CA ILE A 13 6.68 19.17 16.60
C ILE A 13 6.73 17.93 15.71
N ILE A 14 7.90 17.54 15.20
CA ILE A 14 8.06 16.36 14.35
C ILE A 14 7.58 15.09 15.05
N VAL A 15 7.90 14.92 16.33
CA VAL A 15 7.41 13.77 17.12
C VAL A 15 5.91 13.82 17.27
N ALA A 16 5.33 14.98 17.55
CA ALA A 16 3.88 15.14 17.69
C ALA A 16 3.15 14.85 16.37
N GLU A 17 3.65 15.33 15.24
CA GLU A 17 3.10 15.06 13.90
C GLU A 17 3.23 13.58 13.56
N SER A 18 4.36 12.95 13.86
CA SER A 18 4.57 11.51 13.64
C SER A 18 3.61 10.67 14.46
N VAL A 19 3.41 10.99 15.74
CA VAL A 19 2.45 10.31 16.62
C VAL A 19 1.01 10.53 16.12
N LEU A 20 0.66 11.75 15.73
CA LEU A 20 -0.65 12.04 15.16
C LEU A 20 -0.92 11.20 13.90
N MET A 21 0.05 11.16 12.99
CA MET A 21 -0.06 10.34 11.76
C MET A 21 -0.23 8.85 12.09
N LEU A 22 0.54 8.32 13.03
CA LEU A 22 0.40 6.93 13.47
C LEU A 22 -1.00 6.65 14.01
N VAL A 23 -1.54 7.50 14.87
CA VAL A 23 -2.89 7.35 15.42
C VAL A 23 -3.94 7.39 14.31
N VAL A 24 -3.85 8.35 13.39
CA VAL A 24 -4.77 8.48 12.25
C VAL A 24 -4.72 7.23 11.38
N LEU A 25 -3.53 6.72 11.07
CA LEU A 25 -3.35 5.49 10.28
C LEU A 25 -3.94 4.27 10.98
N LEU A 26 -3.68 4.07 12.26
CA LEU A 26 -4.22 2.93 13.01
C LEU A 26 -5.76 2.96 13.05
N VAL A 27 -6.34 4.13 13.24
CA VAL A 27 -7.80 4.31 13.20
C VAL A 27 -8.33 4.07 11.78
N ALA A 28 -7.67 4.60 10.76
CA ALA A 28 -8.04 4.37 9.37
C ALA A 28 -8.03 2.87 9.02
N ILE A 29 -7.00 2.13 9.43
CA ILE A 29 -6.88 0.69 9.21
C ILE A 29 -8.02 -0.07 9.89
N ALA A 30 -8.37 0.30 11.13
CA ALA A 30 -9.49 -0.32 11.85
C ALA A 30 -10.81 -0.19 11.07
N TYR A 31 -11.09 1.00 10.51
CA TYR A 31 -12.29 1.21 9.71
C TYR A 31 -12.21 0.63 8.29
N ILE A 32 -11.04 0.61 7.68
CA ILE A 32 -10.80 -0.03 6.38
C ILE A 32 -11.01 -1.54 6.47
N LEU A 33 -10.54 -2.17 7.54
CA LEU A 33 -10.80 -3.58 7.81
C LEU A 33 -12.31 -3.88 7.92
N LEU A 34 -13.04 -3.02 8.62
CA LEU A 34 -14.50 -3.12 8.70
C LEU A 34 -15.16 -2.91 7.34
N ALA A 35 -14.68 -1.93 6.56
CA ALA A 35 -15.18 -1.65 5.21
C ALA A 35 -14.95 -2.85 4.27
N ASP A 36 -13.76 -3.46 4.27
CA ASP A 36 -13.45 -4.67 3.48
C ASP A 36 -14.46 -5.78 3.76
N ARG A 37 -14.69 -6.09 5.05
CA ARG A 37 -15.67 -7.11 5.47
C ARG A 37 -17.10 -6.77 5.06
N LYS A 38 -17.50 -5.51 5.10
CA LYS A 38 -18.85 -5.06 4.72
C LYS A 38 -19.06 -5.04 3.21
N ILE A 39 -18.10 -4.56 2.44
CA ILE A 39 -18.15 -4.55 0.98
C ILE A 39 -18.25 -5.99 0.47
N TRP A 40 -17.40 -6.87 0.96
CA TRP A 40 -17.42 -8.28 0.58
C TRP A 40 -18.75 -8.95 0.94
N ALA A 41 -19.27 -8.70 2.15
CA ALA A 41 -20.56 -9.24 2.56
C ALA A 41 -21.73 -8.72 1.69
N ALA A 42 -21.70 -7.44 1.31
CA ALA A 42 -22.71 -6.83 0.45
C ALA A 42 -22.72 -7.46 -0.96
N VAL A 43 -21.54 -7.69 -1.56
CA VAL A 43 -21.42 -8.37 -2.85
C VAL A 43 -21.93 -9.82 -2.79
N GLN A 44 -21.72 -10.50 -1.65
CA GLN A 44 -22.23 -11.88 -1.42
C GLN A 44 -23.68 -11.91 -0.93
N ILE A 45 -24.41 -10.79 -0.94
CA ILE A 45 -25.83 -10.71 -0.52
C ILE A 45 -26.03 -11.18 0.94
N ARG A 46 -25.04 -10.93 1.82
CA ARG A 46 -25.09 -11.21 3.25
C ARG A 46 -24.76 -10.00 4.09
N ARG A 47 -25.11 -10.02 5.37
CA ARG A 47 -24.77 -8.94 6.30
C ARG A 47 -23.35 -9.13 6.83
N GLY A 48 -22.55 -8.06 6.79
CA GLY A 48 -21.27 -7.99 7.47
C GLY A 48 -21.42 -7.78 8.98
N PRO A 49 -20.30 -7.56 9.73
CA PRO A 49 -20.34 -7.29 11.16
C PRO A 49 -21.26 -6.13 11.51
N ASN A 50 -22.26 -6.34 12.40
CA ASN A 50 -23.23 -5.34 12.78
C ASN A 50 -23.62 -5.34 14.27
N VAL A 51 -23.10 -6.28 15.06
CA VAL A 51 -23.53 -6.51 16.45
C VAL A 51 -22.72 -5.68 17.46
N VAL A 52 -21.40 -5.57 17.27
CA VAL A 52 -20.52 -4.88 18.21
C VAL A 52 -20.54 -3.37 17.95
N GLY A 53 -21.27 -2.64 18.77
CA GLY A 53 -21.53 -1.20 18.61
C GLY A 53 -22.51 -0.86 17.49
N PRO A 54 -22.87 0.44 17.30
CA PRO A 54 -23.77 0.85 16.23
C PRO A 54 -23.20 0.42 14.87
N TRP A 55 -23.98 -0.36 14.12
CA TRP A 55 -23.59 -0.90 12.80
C TRP A 55 -22.25 -1.66 12.76
N GLY A 56 -21.79 -2.19 13.90
CA GLY A 56 -20.54 -2.94 14.00
C GLY A 56 -19.27 -2.07 13.98
N LEU A 57 -19.35 -0.76 14.22
CA LEU A 57 -18.20 0.16 14.16
C LEU A 57 -17.10 -0.18 15.17
N LEU A 58 -17.45 -0.82 16.28
CA LEU A 58 -16.48 -1.22 17.31
C LEU A 58 -15.89 -2.63 17.10
N GLN A 59 -16.28 -3.34 16.03
CA GLN A 59 -15.83 -4.70 15.78
C GLN A 59 -14.31 -4.81 15.63
N SER A 60 -13.69 -3.90 14.89
CA SER A 60 -12.23 -3.91 14.69
C SER A 60 -11.46 -3.67 15.99
N PHE A 61 -11.98 -2.84 16.90
CA PHE A 61 -11.38 -2.60 18.22
C PHE A 61 -11.54 -3.82 19.13
N ALA A 62 -12.67 -4.52 19.07
CA ALA A 62 -12.87 -5.77 19.80
C ALA A 62 -11.91 -6.87 19.31
N ASP A 63 -11.73 -6.98 17.99
CA ASP A 63 -10.77 -7.90 17.38
C ASP A 63 -9.32 -7.57 17.81
N LEU A 64 -8.95 -6.30 17.88
CA LEU A 64 -7.64 -5.83 18.34
C LEU A 64 -7.41 -6.20 19.81
N LEU A 65 -8.36 -5.91 20.69
CA LEU A 65 -8.29 -6.30 22.11
C LEU A 65 -8.12 -7.80 22.30
N LYS A 66 -8.83 -8.61 21.53
CA LYS A 66 -8.70 -10.08 21.55
C LYS A 66 -7.26 -10.52 21.25
N PHE A 67 -6.59 -9.91 20.25
CA PHE A 67 -5.22 -10.27 19.90
C PHE A 67 -4.21 -9.83 20.96
N ILE A 68 -4.44 -8.71 21.64
CA ILE A 68 -3.55 -8.22 22.71
C ILE A 68 -3.62 -9.10 23.97
N VAL A 69 -4.84 -9.54 24.34
CA VAL A 69 -5.05 -10.35 25.55
C VAL A 69 -4.67 -11.83 25.34
N LYS A 70 -4.67 -12.29 24.08
CA LYS A 70 -4.33 -13.68 23.76
C LYS A 70 -2.85 -13.96 23.97
N GLU A 71 -2.52 -15.12 24.57
CA GLU A 71 -1.14 -15.55 24.78
C GLU A 71 -0.44 -15.90 23.45
N PRO A 72 0.77 -15.37 23.20
CA PRO A 72 1.55 -15.73 22.02
C PRO A 72 2.20 -17.12 22.22
N ILE A 73 1.95 -18.03 21.29
CA ILE A 73 2.53 -19.37 21.30
C ILE A 73 3.71 -19.39 20.32
N ILE A 74 4.89 -19.78 20.81
CA ILE A 74 6.09 -19.93 19.99
C ILE A 74 6.39 -21.43 19.87
N PRO A 75 6.48 -22.00 18.65
CA PRO A 75 6.82 -23.40 18.45
C PRO A 75 8.17 -23.77 19.05
N ALA A 76 8.28 -24.97 19.60
CA ALA A 76 9.50 -25.40 20.29
C ALA A 76 10.74 -25.45 19.38
N GLY A 77 10.55 -25.73 18.08
CA GLY A 77 11.62 -25.77 17.08
C GLY A 77 11.92 -24.43 16.41
N ALA A 78 11.19 -23.35 16.76
CA ALA A 78 11.37 -22.04 16.12
C ALA A 78 12.55 -21.27 16.72
N ASN A 79 13.21 -20.45 15.87
CA ASN A 79 14.18 -19.47 16.35
C ASN A 79 13.46 -18.27 16.95
N LYS A 80 13.34 -18.21 18.28
CA LYS A 80 12.54 -17.23 19.03
C LYS A 80 12.87 -15.78 18.68
N GLY A 81 14.15 -15.44 18.51
CA GLY A 81 14.59 -14.08 18.22
C GLY A 81 14.10 -13.61 16.84
N VAL A 82 14.36 -14.39 15.80
CA VAL A 82 13.94 -14.07 14.42
C VAL A 82 12.42 -14.17 14.29
N PHE A 83 11.78 -15.11 14.98
CA PHE A 83 10.32 -15.29 14.97
C PHE A 83 9.58 -14.04 15.47
N LEU A 84 10.05 -13.40 16.54
CA LEU A 84 9.46 -12.16 17.06
C LEU A 84 9.89 -10.92 16.28
N LEU A 85 11.09 -10.93 15.71
CA LEU A 85 11.61 -9.80 14.91
C LEU A 85 10.88 -9.65 13.57
N ALA A 86 10.54 -10.75 12.91
CA ALA A 86 9.93 -10.74 11.58
C ALA A 86 8.66 -9.88 11.47
N PRO A 87 7.61 -10.08 12.31
CA PRO A 87 6.40 -9.26 12.25
C PRO A 87 6.67 -7.79 12.63
N LEU A 88 7.62 -7.56 13.55
CA LEU A 88 7.99 -6.20 13.94
C LEU A 88 8.66 -5.45 12.79
N VAL A 89 9.57 -6.07 12.06
CA VAL A 89 10.19 -5.49 10.87
C VAL A 89 9.14 -5.13 9.82
N THR A 90 8.22 -6.04 9.50
CA THR A 90 7.15 -5.78 8.53
C THR A 90 6.29 -4.59 8.96
N ALA A 91 5.83 -4.56 10.21
CA ALA A 91 4.96 -3.48 10.69
C ALA A 91 5.66 -2.12 10.75
N VAL A 92 6.91 -2.08 11.27
CA VAL A 92 7.67 -0.82 11.37
C VAL A 92 8.01 -0.26 9.99
N LEU A 93 8.42 -1.09 9.05
CA LEU A 93 8.71 -0.65 7.68
C LEU A 93 7.45 -0.13 7.00
N ALA A 94 6.32 -0.85 7.11
CA ALA A 94 5.06 -0.40 6.55
C ALA A 94 4.64 0.99 7.08
N LEU A 95 4.74 1.21 8.39
CA LEU A 95 4.44 2.50 9.02
C LEU A 95 5.41 3.60 8.56
N SER A 96 6.71 3.29 8.42
CA SER A 96 7.72 4.27 8.01
C SER A 96 7.51 4.79 6.57
N ALA A 97 6.89 4.01 5.68
CA ALA A 97 6.56 4.45 4.32
C ALA A 97 5.65 5.71 4.32
N TRP A 98 4.79 5.85 5.31
CA TRP A 98 3.87 6.98 5.42
C TRP A 98 4.52 8.30 5.84
N ALA A 99 5.76 8.28 6.31
CA ALA A 99 6.49 9.50 6.66
C ALA A 99 6.72 10.44 5.45
N VAL A 100 6.74 9.88 4.24
CA VAL A 100 7.05 10.61 3.00
C VAL A 100 5.81 10.89 2.15
N ILE A 101 4.67 10.27 2.46
CA ILE A 101 3.42 10.43 1.69
C ILE A 101 2.79 11.78 2.03
N PRO A 102 2.72 12.73 1.06
CA PRO A 102 2.07 14.01 1.27
C PRO A 102 0.55 13.83 1.24
N VAL A 103 -0.11 14.24 2.30
CA VAL A 103 -1.58 14.18 2.42
C VAL A 103 -2.23 15.47 1.92
N SER A 104 -1.50 16.59 1.97
CA SER A 104 -1.90 17.88 1.41
C SER A 104 -0.68 18.63 0.89
N ALA A 105 -0.89 19.77 0.25
CA ALA A 105 0.18 20.61 -0.28
C ALA A 105 1.19 21.07 0.79
N GLU A 106 0.73 21.26 2.02
CA GLU A 106 1.54 21.80 3.12
C GLU A 106 1.90 20.75 4.17
N TRP A 107 1.38 19.52 4.05
CA TRP A 107 1.54 18.53 5.10
C TRP A 107 2.11 17.21 4.59
N ALA A 108 3.41 17.08 4.76
CA ALA A 108 4.18 15.84 4.74
C ALA A 108 5.10 15.84 5.95
N ILE A 109 5.28 14.71 6.64
CA ILE A 109 6.21 14.64 7.79
C ILE A 109 7.64 14.86 7.30
N ALA A 110 8.00 14.27 6.17
CA ALA A 110 9.29 14.42 5.53
C ALA A 110 9.11 14.59 4.01
N ASP A 111 9.21 15.81 3.51
CA ASP A 111 9.23 16.06 2.08
C ASP A 111 10.64 15.80 1.51
N LEU A 112 10.83 14.60 0.97
CA LEU A 112 12.10 14.15 0.41
C LEU A 112 12.12 14.32 -1.11
N ASN A 113 13.18 14.93 -1.64
CA ASN A 113 13.38 15.03 -3.09
C ASN A 113 13.42 13.67 -3.81
N ILE A 114 13.73 12.60 -3.08
CA ILE A 114 13.78 11.20 -3.56
C ILE A 114 12.68 10.33 -2.92
N GLY A 115 11.54 10.93 -2.59
CA GLY A 115 10.44 10.28 -1.87
C GLY A 115 9.95 8.98 -2.51
N VAL A 116 9.86 8.94 -3.84
CA VAL A 116 9.49 7.73 -4.58
C VAL A 116 10.47 6.59 -4.33
N LEU A 117 11.78 6.86 -4.38
CA LEU A 117 12.80 5.82 -4.14
C LEU A 117 12.79 5.33 -2.69
N TYR A 118 12.48 6.21 -1.73
CA TYR A 118 12.35 5.83 -0.33
C TYR A 118 11.21 4.81 -0.14
N ILE A 119 10.02 5.06 -0.71
CA ILE A 119 8.89 4.13 -0.62
C ILE A 119 9.25 2.79 -1.27
N PHE A 120 9.93 2.82 -2.41
CA PHE A 120 10.38 1.61 -3.10
C PHE A 120 11.39 0.80 -2.28
N ALA A 121 12.35 1.46 -1.63
CA ALA A 121 13.29 0.81 -0.75
C ALA A 121 12.60 0.16 0.47
N ILE A 122 11.60 0.83 1.03
CA ILE A 122 10.80 0.30 2.16
C ILE A 122 10.00 -0.93 1.71
N SER A 123 9.33 -0.90 0.55
CA SER A 123 8.56 -2.04 0.05
C SER A 123 9.45 -3.26 -0.17
N SER A 124 10.64 -3.07 -0.77
CA SER A 124 11.63 -4.13 -0.95
C SER A 124 12.08 -4.74 0.38
N LEU A 125 12.28 -3.92 1.41
CA LEU A 125 12.70 -4.40 2.73
C LEU A 125 11.58 -5.16 3.47
N MET A 126 10.32 -4.86 3.22
CA MET A 126 9.18 -5.56 3.83
C MET A 126 9.17 -7.05 3.45
N VAL A 127 9.63 -7.42 2.26
CA VAL A 127 9.74 -8.81 1.79
C VAL A 127 10.59 -9.65 2.75
N TYR A 128 11.64 -9.08 3.34
CA TYR A 128 12.50 -9.79 4.30
C TYR A 128 11.75 -10.19 5.57
N GLY A 129 10.76 -9.41 6.02
CA GLY A 129 9.93 -9.78 7.14
C GLY A 129 9.16 -11.08 6.89
N VAL A 130 8.61 -11.26 5.70
CA VAL A 130 7.89 -12.48 5.28
C VAL A 130 8.86 -13.67 5.16
N ILE A 131 10.05 -13.47 4.56
CA ILE A 131 11.07 -14.52 4.43
C ILE A 131 11.54 -14.99 5.82
N MET A 132 11.85 -14.05 6.71
CA MET A 132 12.27 -14.35 8.09
C MET A 132 11.19 -15.10 8.85
N ALA A 133 9.91 -14.76 8.66
CA ALA A 133 8.80 -15.44 9.30
C ALA A 133 8.72 -16.91 8.91
N GLY A 134 8.76 -17.22 7.62
CA GLY A 134 8.71 -18.59 7.14
C GLY A 134 9.93 -19.41 7.56
N TRP A 135 11.12 -18.81 7.54
CA TRP A 135 12.35 -19.49 7.91
C TRP A 135 12.44 -19.77 9.41
N SER A 136 12.06 -18.80 10.25
CA SER A 136 12.14 -18.91 11.71
C SER A 136 11.14 -19.90 12.31
N SER A 137 10.04 -20.16 11.63
CA SER A 137 9.00 -21.11 12.05
C SER A 137 9.45 -22.56 12.04
N ASN A 138 10.54 -22.90 11.32
CA ASN A 138 11.07 -24.25 11.17
C ASN A 138 10.02 -25.31 10.77
N SER A 139 9.07 -24.91 9.93
CA SER A 139 8.00 -25.76 9.41
C SER A 139 7.98 -25.72 7.87
N LYS A 140 7.58 -26.81 7.24
CA LYS A 140 7.64 -26.96 5.77
C LYS A 140 6.69 -26.02 5.04
N TYR A 141 5.44 -25.87 5.53
CA TYR A 141 4.44 -25.02 4.90
C TYR A 141 4.76 -23.53 4.99
N PRO A 142 5.10 -22.96 6.15
CA PRO A 142 5.54 -21.56 6.24
C PRO A 142 6.76 -21.24 5.38
N PHE A 143 7.74 -22.15 5.34
CA PHE A 143 8.94 -21.96 4.51
C PHE A 143 8.63 -21.89 3.02
N LEU A 144 7.86 -22.85 2.49
CA LEU A 144 7.46 -22.85 1.08
C LEU A 144 6.59 -21.63 0.73
N SER A 145 5.68 -21.25 1.64
CA SER A 145 4.83 -20.08 1.45
C SER A 145 5.63 -18.79 1.38
N SER A 146 6.58 -18.60 2.30
CA SER A 146 7.40 -17.40 2.32
C SER A 146 8.27 -17.23 1.08
N LEU A 147 8.82 -18.34 0.52
CA LEU A 147 9.54 -18.30 -0.75
C LEU A 147 8.64 -17.94 -1.93
N ARG A 148 7.41 -18.49 -1.97
CA ARG A 148 6.44 -18.13 -3.01
C ARG A 148 6.02 -16.67 -2.92
N SER A 149 5.78 -16.17 -1.70
CA SER A 149 5.45 -14.76 -1.45
C SER A 149 6.58 -13.84 -1.90
N ALA A 150 7.81 -14.13 -1.48
CA ALA A 150 8.97 -13.33 -1.85
C ALA A 150 9.17 -13.28 -3.38
N ALA A 151 9.06 -14.43 -4.05
CA ALA A 151 9.16 -14.47 -5.51
C ALA A 151 8.04 -13.68 -6.21
N GLN A 152 6.83 -13.70 -5.67
CA GLN A 152 5.71 -12.90 -6.16
C GLN A 152 5.97 -11.40 -5.99
N MET A 153 6.25 -10.94 -4.77
CA MET A 153 6.47 -9.53 -4.45
C MET A 153 7.62 -8.95 -5.30
N VAL A 154 8.80 -9.59 -5.32
CA VAL A 154 9.94 -9.13 -6.12
C VAL A 154 9.63 -9.07 -7.61
N SER A 155 8.89 -10.05 -8.16
CA SER A 155 8.54 -10.07 -9.59
C SER A 155 7.63 -8.91 -9.99
N TYR A 156 6.67 -8.56 -9.15
CA TYR A 156 5.73 -7.47 -9.43
C TYR A 156 6.30 -6.10 -9.09
N GLU A 157 7.22 -6.01 -8.13
CA GLU A 157 7.98 -4.80 -7.83
C GLU A 157 8.77 -4.29 -9.05
N VAL A 158 9.37 -5.18 -9.84
CA VAL A 158 10.03 -4.80 -11.11
C VAL A 158 9.05 -4.14 -12.08
N SER A 159 7.84 -4.69 -12.23
CA SER A 159 6.81 -4.13 -13.11
C SER A 159 6.33 -2.75 -12.62
N ILE A 160 6.10 -2.60 -11.32
CA ILE A 160 5.74 -1.32 -10.67
C ILE A 160 6.85 -0.29 -10.89
N GLY A 161 8.12 -0.70 -10.79
CA GLY A 161 9.27 0.17 -11.05
C GLY A 161 9.22 0.81 -12.44
N PHE A 162 8.95 0.04 -13.49
CA PHE A 162 8.83 0.59 -14.85
C PHE A 162 7.59 1.50 -15.00
N VAL A 163 6.50 1.17 -14.34
CA VAL A 163 5.31 2.05 -14.31
C VAL A 163 5.64 3.39 -13.67
N ILE A 164 6.32 3.37 -12.53
CA ILE A 164 6.75 4.59 -11.85
C ILE A 164 7.70 5.41 -12.72
N ILE A 165 8.67 4.78 -13.38
CA ILE A 165 9.57 5.46 -14.32
C ILE A 165 8.79 6.20 -15.41
N THR A 166 7.70 5.64 -15.96
CA THR A 166 6.88 6.35 -16.95
C THR A 166 6.24 7.61 -16.38
N VAL A 167 5.75 7.57 -15.15
CA VAL A 167 5.18 8.74 -14.47
C VAL A 167 6.26 9.78 -14.18
N LEU A 168 7.45 9.34 -13.72
CA LEU A 168 8.58 10.22 -13.46
C LEU A 168 9.09 10.93 -14.71
N LEU A 169 9.06 10.26 -15.87
CA LEU A 169 9.40 10.89 -17.15
C LEU A 169 8.42 12.03 -17.49
N CYS A 170 7.15 11.89 -17.14
CA CYS A 170 6.14 12.94 -17.36
C CYS A 170 6.26 14.08 -16.33
N ALA A 171 6.52 13.76 -15.07
CA ALA A 171 6.59 14.73 -13.97
C ALA A 171 7.95 15.45 -13.87
N GLY A 172 9.03 14.81 -14.30
CA GLY A 172 10.40 15.37 -14.20
C GLY A 172 10.99 15.41 -12.80
N SER A 173 10.33 14.83 -11.79
CA SER A 173 10.76 14.87 -10.40
C SER A 173 10.52 13.56 -9.68
N LEU A 174 11.39 13.22 -8.70
CA LEU A 174 11.25 12.08 -7.79
C LEU A 174 10.51 12.44 -6.48
N ASN A 175 10.20 13.73 -6.29
CA ASN A 175 9.46 14.23 -5.14
C ASN A 175 7.96 13.97 -5.36
N LEU A 176 7.30 13.41 -4.35
CA LEU A 176 5.88 13.07 -4.42
C LEU A 176 4.97 14.29 -4.52
N SER A 177 5.32 15.38 -3.83
CA SER A 177 4.57 16.64 -3.89
C SER A 177 4.66 17.26 -5.29
N ALA A 178 5.86 17.30 -5.87
CA ALA A 178 6.07 17.81 -7.23
C ALA A 178 5.35 16.97 -8.31
N ILE A 179 5.22 15.66 -8.11
CA ILE A 179 4.42 14.79 -9.01
C ILE A 179 2.94 15.18 -8.99
N VAL A 180 2.39 15.52 -7.83
CA VAL A 180 1.00 15.98 -7.73
C VAL A 180 0.83 17.35 -8.37
N GLU A 181 1.74 18.30 -8.10
CA GLU A 181 1.71 19.64 -8.71
C GLU A 181 1.82 19.60 -10.24
N ALA A 182 2.63 18.68 -10.79
CA ALA A 182 2.74 18.46 -12.23
C ALA A 182 1.42 17.99 -12.90
N GLN A 183 0.47 17.49 -12.13
CA GLN A 183 -0.87 17.09 -12.59
C GLN A 183 -1.90 18.22 -12.46
N GLU A 184 -1.52 19.37 -11.89
CA GLU A 184 -2.42 20.52 -11.80
C GLU A 184 -2.67 21.12 -13.19
N GLY A 185 -3.93 21.41 -13.50
CA GLY A 185 -4.30 22.02 -14.77
C GLY A 185 -5.76 22.41 -14.87
N ASN A 186 -6.08 23.20 -15.90
CA ASN A 186 -7.40 23.80 -16.09
C ASN A 186 -8.53 22.78 -16.37
N TRP A 187 -8.20 21.57 -16.81
CA TRP A 187 -9.17 20.52 -17.14
C TRP A 187 -9.48 19.59 -15.96
N GLY A 188 -8.94 19.87 -14.78
CA GLY A 188 -9.14 19.08 -13.57
C GLY A 188 -8.74 17.62 -13.77
N MET A 189 -9.65 16.68 -13.48
CA MET A 189 -9.36 15.24 -13.54
C MET A 189 -8.88 14.72 -14.91
N PHE A 190 -9.12 15.43 -16.00
CA PHE A 190 -8.64 15.05 -17.34
C PHE A 190 -7.16 15.37 -17.57
N ASN A 191 -6.55 16.22 -16.75
CA ASN A 191 -5.12 16.50 -16.78
C ASN A 191 -4.30 15.45 -15.99
N TRP A 192 -4.94 14.67 -15.16
CA TRP A 192 -4.25 13.67 -14.35
C TRP A 192 -3.69 12.54 -15.20
N TYR A 193 -2.61 11.93 -14.76
CA TYR A 193 -1.88 10.90 -15.51
C TYR A 193 -2.66 9.61 -15.75
N TRP A 194 -3.78 9.36 -15.05
CA TRP A 194 -4.61 8.19 -15.30
C TRP A 194 -5.14 8.11 -16.73
N LEU A 195 -5.42 9.24 -17.39
CA LEU A 195 -5.95 9.27 -18.74
C LEU A 195 -4.86 9.04 -19.80
N PRO A 196 -3.76 9.85 -19.87
CA PRO A 196 -2.71 9.64 -20.87
C PRO A 196 -1.91 8.35 -20.64
N LEU A 197 -1.77 7.90 -19.39
CA LEU A 197 -1.06 6.69 -19.03
C LEU A 197 -2.00 5.56 -18.59
N PHE A 198 -3.21 5.48 -19.15
CA PHE A 198 -4.22 4.50 -18.74
C PHE A 198 -3.69 3.04 -18.71
N PRO A 199 -2.93 2.54 -19.71
CA PRO A 199 -2.37 1.19 -19.63
C PRO A 199 -1.44 1.01 -18.42
N MET A 200 -0.66 2.05 -18.08
CA MET A 200 0.24 2.02 -16.91
C MET A 200 -0.54 2.02 -15.60
N PHE A 201 -1.63 2.79 -15.53
CA PHE A 201 -2.53 2.77 -14.37
C PHE A 201 -3.12 1.38 -14.11
N VAL A 202 -3.55 0.67 -15.17
CA VAL A 202 -4.09 -0.69 -15.06
C VAL A 202 -3.00 -1.67 -14.62
N ILE A 203 -1.78 -1.60 -15.19
CA ILE A 203 -0.65 -2.45 -14.77
C ILE A 203 -0.29 -2.17 -13.32
N PHE A 204 -0.23 -0.90 -12.91
CA PHE A 204 0.04 -0.51 -11.53
C PHE A 204 -0.98 -1.13 -10.57
N PHE A 205 -2.27 -0.99 -10.88
CA PHE A 205 -3.35 -1.50 -10.05
C PHE A 205 -3.28 -3.03 -9.86
N ILE A 206 -3.07 -3.77 -10.94
CA ILE A 206 -2.95 -5.23 -10.88
C ILE A 206 -1.66 -5.65 -10.16
N SER A 207 -0.55 -4.96 -10.41
CA SER A 207 0.73 -5.25 -9.75
C SER A 207 0.69 -4.92 -8.25
N ALA A 208 -0.01 -3.85 -7.85
CA ALA A 208 -0.22 -3.50 -6.45
C ALA A 208 -1.06 -4.55 -5.69
N LEU A 209 -2.08 -5.14 -6.34
CA LEU A 209 -2.82 -6.28 -5.79
C LEU A 209 -1.91 -7.51 -5.59
N ALA A 210 -1.01 -7.77 -6.53
CA ALA A 210 -0.08 -8.89 -6.44
C ALA A 210 1.00 -8.65 -5.38
N GLU A 211 1.52 -7.44 -5.23
CA GLU A 211 2.52 -7.08 -4.23
C GLU A 211 1.97 -7.18 -2.80
N THR A 212 0.71 -6.80 -2.61
CA THR A 212 0.03 -6.87 -1.30
C THR A 212 -0.56 -8.26 -1.01
N ASN A 213 -0.25 -9.29 -1.81
CA ASN A 213 -0.75 -10.66 -1.66
C ASN A 213 -2.28 -10.75 -1.51
N ARG A 214 -3.02 -9.83 -2.15
CA ARG A 214 -4.49 -9.80 -2.09
C ARG A 214 -5.15 -10.61 -3.21
N PRO A 215 -6.33 -11.20 -2.95
CA PRO A 215 -7.09 -11.85 -4.01
C PRO A 215 -7.29 -10.92 -5.21
N PRO A 216 -7.13 -11.42 -6.44
CA PRO A 216 -7.05 -12.81 -6.86
C PRO A 216 -5.66 -13.47 -6.76
N PHE A 217 -4.65 -12.77 -6.23
CA PHE A 217 -3.25 -13.20 -6.18
C PHE A 217 -2.81 -13.65 -4.79
N ASP A 218 -3.76 -13.98 -3.93
CA ASP A 218 -3.56 -14.50 -2.58
C ASP A 218 -3.16 -15.99 -2.61
N LEU A 219 -1.94 -16.24 -3.13
CA LEU A 219 -1.38 -17.58 -3.26
C LEU A 219 -0.60 -18.01 -2.02
N VAL A 220 -0.34 -17.07 -1.15
CA VAL A 220 0.41 -17.25 0.08
C VAL A 220 -0.48 -17.84 1.17
N GLU A 221 -1.72 -17.33 1.29
CA GLU A 221 -2.73 -17.75 2.25
C GLU A 221 -3.73 -18.77 1.67
N ALA A 222 -3.39 -19.39 0.54
CA ALA A 222 -4.28 -20.37 -0.08
C ALA A 222 -4.53 -21.56 0.85
N GLU A 223 -5.64 -21.55 1.58
CA GLU A 223 -6.01 -22.58 2.55
C GLU A 223 -6.00 -24.00 1.96
N SER A 224 -6.35 -24.14 0.69
CA SER A 224 -6.35 -25.40 -0.03
C SER A 224 -4.96 -25.95 -0.37
N GLU A 225 -3.91 -25.11 -0.40
CA GLU A 225 -2.56 -25.51 -0.77
C GLU A 225 -1.58 -25.46 0.41
N LEU A 226 -1.59 -24.38 1.21
CA LEU A 226 -0.57 -24.07 2.20
C LEU A 226 -1.12 -23.74 3.60
N VAL A 227 -2.38 -24.07 3.87
CA VAL A 227 -3.12 -23.88 5.13
C VAL A 227 -3.34 -22.39 5.44
N ALA A 228 -2.39 -21.69 6.06
CA ALA A 228 -2.43 -20.23 6.29
C ALA A 228 -1.06 -19.59 5.97
N GLY A 229 -0.32 -20.19 5.06
CA GLY A 229 0.90 -19.64 4.55
C GLY A 229 2.03 -19.47 5.55
N TYR A 230 2.76 -18.36 5.45
CA TYR A 230 3.86 -18.04 6.37
C TYR A 230 3.37 -17.73 7.80
N ALA A 231 2.12 -17.38 7.97
CA ALA A 231 1.53 -17.02 9.25
C ALA A 231 0.93 -18.19 10.03
N VAL A 232 1.03 -19.45 9.53
CA VAL A 232 0.45 -20.67 10.16
C VAL A 232 0.83 -20.82 11.62
N GLU A 233 2.10 -20.57 11.95
CA GLU A 233 2.64 -20.75 13.30
C GLU A 233 2.46 -19.49 14.18
N TYR A 234 2.04 -18.39 13.60
CA TYR A 234 1.88 -17.12 14.30
C TYR A 234 0.50 -17.01 14.98
N SER A 235 0.50 -16.52 16.22
CA SER A 235 -0.71 -16.28 16.99
C SER A 235 -0.63 -14.95 17.76
N ALA A 236 -1.74 -14.50 18.30
CA ALA A 236 -1.82 -13.31 19.17
C ALA A 236 -1.20 -12.04 18.55
N THR A 237 -0.42 -11.29 19.31
CA THR A 237 0.20 -10.01 18.89
C THR A 237 1.13 -10.13 17.67
N PRO A 238 2.01 -11.14 17.52
CA PRO A 238 2.82 -11.31 16.31
C PRO A 238 1.99 -11.47 15.02
N PHE A 239 0.89 -12.21 15.07
CA PHE A 239 -0.04 -12.30 13.94
C PHE A 239 -0.71 -10.96 13.63
N LEU A 240 -1.11 -10.22 14.69
CA LEU A 240 -1.67 -8.88 14.53
C LEU A 240 -0.71 -7.92 13.82
N LEU A 241 0.60 -7.99 14.12
CA LEU A 241 1.60 -7.12 13.49
C LEU A 241 1.76 -7.41 11.99
N PHE A 242 1.72 -8.67 11.55
CA PHE A 242 1.71 -9.01 10.12
C PHE A 242 0.45 -8.46 9.44
N PHE A 243 -0.70 -8.71 10.03
CA PHE A 243 -1.97 -8.25 9.51
C PHE A 243 -2.04 -6.71 9.43
N LEU A 244 -1.51 -6.01 10.43
CA LEU A 244 -1.36 -4.56 10.42
C LEU A 244 -0.45 -4.12 9.27
N GLY A 245 0.73 -4.72 9.13
CA GLY A 245 1.69 -4.42 8.05
C GLY A 245 1.06 -4.60 6.67
N GLU A 246 0.30 -5.65 6.45
CA GLU A 246 -0.39 -5.92 5.20
C GLU A 246 -1.43 -4.84 4.86
N TYR A 247 -2.29 -4.45 5.82
CA TYR A 247 -3.28 -3.39 5.57
C TYR A 247 -2.65 -2.02 5.38
N ILE A 248 -1.54 -1.72 6.06
CA ILE A 248 -0.76 -0.49 5.80
C ILE A 248 -0.18 -0.54 4.39
N ALA A 249 0.37 -1.67 3.94
CA ALA A 249 0.90 -1.80 2.58
C ALA A 249 -0.19 -1.58 1.52
N ILE A 250 -1.41 -2.11 1.73
CA ILE A 250 -2.55 -1.85 0.85
C ILE A 250 -2.87 -0.36 0.79
N LEU A 251 -2.94 0.30 1.94
CA LEU A 251 -3.17 1.74 2.00
C LEU A 251 -2.06 2.54 1.32
N THR A 252 -0.81 2.13 1.50
CA THR A 252 0.35 2.75 0.84
C THR A 252 0.23 2.62 -0.69
N MET A 253 -0.15 1.45 -1.21
CA MET A 253 -0.37 1.27 -2.65
C MET A 253 -1.57 2.07 -3.16
N CYS A 254 -2.65 2.19 -2.40
CA CYS A 254 -3.77 3.07 -2.73
C CYS A 254 -3.37 4.55 -2.73
N ALA A 255 -2.56 4.98 -1.77
CA ALA A 255 -2.01 6.32 -1.71
C ALA A 255 -1.07 6.62 -2.90
N MET A 256 -0.19 5.68 -3.22
CA MET A 256 0.70 5.78 -4.39
C MET A 256 -0.08 5.85 -5.71
N ALA A 257 -1.11 5.03 -5.89
CA ALA A 257 -2.01 5.12 -7.05
C ALA A 257 -2.67 6.51 -7.14
N THR A 258 -3.07 7.06 -5.99
CA THR A 258 -3.70 8.38 -5.90
C THR A 258 -2.71 9.49 -6.27
N ILE A 259 -1.48 9.44 -5.78
CA ILE A 259 -0.43 10.44 -6.07
C ILE A 259 0.04 10.35 -7.51
N LEU A 260 0.33 9.14 -8.00
CA LEU A 260 0.93 8.94 -9.30
C LEU A 260 -0.06 9.17 -10.46
N PHE A 261 -1.34 8.85 -10.27
CA PHE A 261 -2.31 8.84 -11.37
C PHE A 261 -3.55 9.70 -11.16
N LEU A 262 -4.00 9.89 -9.92
CA LEU A 262 -5.27 10.57 -9.62
C LEU A 262 -5.09 11.99 -9.06
N GLY A 263 -3.92 12.60 -9.22
CA GLY A 263 -3.66 13.97 -8.81
C GLY A 263 -3.68 14.21 -7.30
N GLY A 264 -3.34 13.21 -6.47
CA GLY A 264 -3.17 13.37 -5.02
C GLY A 264 -4.33 14.13 -4.34
N TRP A 265 -4.02 15.25 -3.70
CA TRP A 265 -4.96 16.13 -3.01
C TRP A 265 -5.72 17.12 -3.92
N LEU A 266 -5.43 17.16 -5.24
CA LEU A 266 -6.08 18.09 -6.15
C LEU A 266 -7.58 17.82 -6.27
N PRO A 267 -8.43 18.86 -6.34
CA PRO A 267 -9.87 18.68 -6.57
C PRO A 267 -10.12 18.11 -7.98
N PRO A 268 -11.20 17.33 -8.18
CA PRO A 268 -11.54 16.76 -9.50
C PRO A 268 -11.81 17.83 -10.56
N PHE A 269 -12.38 18.95 -10.17
CA PHE A 269 -12.63 20.09 -11.03
C PHE A 269 -12.21 21.40 -10.34
N PRO A 270 -11.48 22.30 -11.04
CA PRO A 270 -11.05 23.58 -10.47
C PRO A 270 -12.19 24.63 -10.46
N VAL A 271 -13.37 24.23 -9.97
CA VAL A 271 -14.58 25.07 -9.93
C VAL A 271 -15.17 25.05 -8.52
N ALA A 272 -15.71 26.17 -8.07
CA ALA A 272 -16.52 26.19 -6.85
C ALA A 272 -17.76 25.29 -7.03
N PRO A 273 -18.15 24.41 -6.07
CA PRO A 273 -17.69 24.36 -4.68
C PRO A 273 -16.49 23.40 -4.39
N PHE A 274 -15.93 22.72 -5.38
CA PHE A 274 -14.90 21.68 -5.17
C PHE A 274 -13.60 22.25 -4.57
N ILE A 275 -13.25 23.50 -4.89
CA ILE A 275 -12.05 24.18 -4.36
C ILE A 275 -12.18 24.48 -2.85
N TRP A 276 -13.40 24.60 -2.32
CA TRP A 276 -13.61 24.91 -0.90
C TRP A 276 -13.34 23.72 0.02
N VAL A 277 -13.32 22.53 -0.56
CA VAL A 277 -13.05 21.31 0.21
C VAL A 277 -11.54 21.17 0.42
N PRO A 278 -11.07 20.98 1.68
CA PRO A 278 -9.65 20.77 1.97
C PRO A 278 -9.06 19.60 1.17
N GLY A 279 -7.84 19.76 0.66
CA GLY A 279 -7.14 18.75 -0.15
C GLY A 279 -7.02 17.38 0.53
N VAL A 280 -6.87 17.35 1.87
CA VAL A 280 -6.85 16.10 2.66
C VAL A 280 -8.09 15.25 2.43
N ILE A 281 -9.27 15.88 2.30
CA ILE A 281 -10.53 15.15 2.07
C ILE A 281 -10.54 14.53 0.67
N TRP A 282 -10.05 15.25 -0.34
CA TRP A 282 -9.93 14.71 -1.69
C TRP A 282 -8.96 13.55 -1.76
N PHE A 283 -7.82 13.67 -1.11
CA PHE A 283 -6.85 12.59 -0.99
C PHE A 283 -7.47 11.35 -0.34
N ALA A 284 -8.13 11.52 0.80
CA ALA A 284 -8.78 10.43 1.51
C ALA A 284 -9.88 9.75 0.68
N LEU A 285 -10.73 10.54 -0.01
CA LEU A 285 -11.77 10.01 -0.88
C LEU A 285 -11.22 9.19 -2.04
N LYS A 286 -10.14 9.65 -2.69
CA LYS A 286 -9.48 8.91 -3.77
C LYS A 286 -8.80 7.64 -3.26
N CYS A 287 -8.14 7.69 -2.11
CA CYS A 287 -7.60 6.49 -1.46
C CYS A 287 -8.69 5.48 -1.12
N LEU A 288 -9.83 5.94 -0.58
CA LEU A 288 -10.99 5.09 -0.31
C LEU A 288 -11.59 4.50 -1.60
N PHE A 289 -11.62 5.26 -2.68
CA PHE A 289 -12.07 4.77 -3.99
C PHE A 289 -11.13 3.66 -4.50
N MET A 290 -9.82 3.84 -4.43
CA MET A 290 -8.85 2.81 -4.80
C MET A 290 -8.99 1.57 -3.93
N PHE A 291 -9.15 1.75 -2.62
CA PHE A 291 -9.41 0.65 -1.70
C PHE A 291 -10.72 -0.09 -2.01
N PHE A 292 -11.79 0.65 -2.34
CA PHE A 292 -13.05 0.05 -2.78
C PHE A 292 -12.85 -0.84 -4.02
N MET A 293 -12.04 -0.39 -5.00
CA MET A 293 -11.71 -1.20 -6.18
C MET A 293 -10.94 -2.48 -5.79
N PHE A 294 -10.00 -2.41 -4.84
CA PHE A 294 -9.32 -3.59 -4.27
C PHE A 294 -10.32 -4.58 -3.65
N ALA A 295 -11.23 -4.10 -2.84
CA ALA A 295 -12.24 -4.92 -2.18
C ALA A 295 -13.22 -5.55 -3.18
N MET A 296 -13.60 -4.83 -4.26
CA MET A 296 -14.46 -5.34 -5.33
C MET A 296 -13.76 -6.44 -6.14
N VAL A 297 -12.49 -6.27 -6.48
CA VAL A 297 -11.72 -7.30 -7.18
C VAL A 297 -11.65 -8.59 -6.36
N LYS A 298 -11.40 -8.47 -5.06
CA LYS A 298 -11.43 -9.59 -4.11
C LYS A 298 -12.76 -10.35 -4.13
N ALA A 299 -13.88 -9.62 -4.29
CA ALA A 299 -15.22 -10.20 -4.24
C ALA A 299 -15.64 -10.86 -5.55
N ILE A 300 -15.16 -10.39 -6.70
CA ILE A 300 -15.65 -10.77 -8.04
C ILE A 300 -14.70 -11.75 -8.74
N VAL A 301 -13.37 -11.53 -8.65
CA VAL A 301 -12.38 -12.23 -9.46
C VAL A 301 -11.97 -13.54 -8.78
N PRO A 302 -12.00 -14.69 -9.52
CA PRO A 302 -11.52 -15.96 -9.00
C PRO A 302 -10.00 -15.95 -8.82
N ARG A 303 -9.50 -16.78 -7.89
CA ARG A 303 -8.07 -16.90 -7.58
C ARG A 303 -7.28 -17.46 -8.78
N TYR A 304 -6.13 -16.87 -9.04
CA TYR A 304 -5.19 -17.34 -10.05
C TYR A 304 -4.29 -18.46 -9.50
N ARG A 305 -3.70 -19.24 -10.41
CA ARG A 305 -2.68 -20.22 -10.07
C ARG A 305 -1.27 -19.59 -10.10
N TYR A 306 -0.33 -20.10 -9.30
CA TYR A 306 1.01 -19.51 -9.17
C TYR A 306 1.76 -19.38 -10.49
N ASP A 307 1.72 -20.43 -11.35
CA ASP A 307 2.34 -20.41 -12.68
C ASP A 307 1.72 -19.37 -13.63
N GLN A 308 0.41 -19.15 -13.55
CA GLN A 308 -0.29 -18.10 -14.31
C GLN A 308 0.10 -16.70 -13.84
N LEU A 309 0.21 -16.51 -12.53
CA LEU A 309 0.64 -15.27 -11.92
C LEU A 309 2.06 -14.90 -12.38
N MET A 310 3.02 -15.83 -12.27
CA MET A 310 4.39 -15.59 -12.68
C MET A 310 4.51 -15.33 -14.20
N ARG A 311 3.72 -16.01 -15.04
CA ARG A 311 3.63 -15.71 -16.47
C ARG A 311 3.12 -14.31 -16.75
N LEU A 312 2.09 -13.87 -16.03
CA LEU A 312 1.52 -12.53 -16.19
C LEU A 312 2.56 -11.45 -15.88
N GLY A 313 3.28 -11.56 -14.76
CA GLY A 313 4.34 -10.62 -14.40
C GLY A 313 5.47 -10.56 -15.42
N TRP A 314 6.10 -11.72 -15.70
CA TRP A 314 7.31 -11.77 -16.51
C TRP A 314 7.08 -11.70 -18.03
N LYS A 315 6.01 -12.31 -18.55
CA LYS A 315 5.77 -12.39 -20.00
C LYS A 315 4.85 -11.32 -20.54
N VAL A 316 4.03 -10.67 -19.68
CA VAL A 316 3.07 -9.65 -20.11
C VAL A 316 3.42 -8.29 -19.52
N PHE A 317 3.47 -8.15 -18.21
CA PHE A 317 3.63 -6.83 -17.58
C PHE A 317 5.02 -6.24 -17.78
N LEU A 318 6.07 -7.01 -17.61
CA LEU A 318 7.43 -6.52 -17.78
C LEU A 318 7.71 -6.06 -19.22
N PRO A 319 7.44 -6.84 -20.30
CA PRO A 319 7.64 -6.35 -21.65
C PRO A 319 6.75 -5.17 -22.00
N LEU A 320 5.49 -5.17 -21.56
CA LEU A 320 4.54 -4.10 -21.83
C LEU A 320 4.94 -2.79 -21.13
N SER A 321 5.31 -2.86 -19.86
CA SER A 321 5.77 -1.69 -19.12
C SER A 321 7.07 -1.11 -19.69
N LEU A 322 8.02 -1.97 -20.06
CA LEU A 322 9.27 -1.54 -20.73
C LEU A 322 9.01 -0.87 -22.10
N ALA A 323 8.12 -1.45 -22.91
CA ALA A 323 7.71 -0.85 -24.19
C ALA A 323 7.05 0.52 -24.00
N MET A 324 6.20 0.66 -22.95
CA MET A 324 5.56 1.94 -22.65
C MET A 324 6.55 3.01 -22.16
N VAL A 325 7.59 2.64 -21.40
CA VAL A 325 8.69 3.58 -21.06
C VAL A 325 9.30 4.16 -22.33
N ALA A 326 9.64 3.30 -23.31
CA ALA A 326 10.24 3.74 -24.58
C ALA A 326 9.27 4.62 -25.39
N ILE A 327 7.99 4.25 -25.46
CA ILE A 327 6.96 5.03 -26.19
C ILE A 327 6.77 6.39 -25.53
N VAL A 328 6.60 6.45 -24.20
CA VAL A 328 6.38 7.71 -23.47
C VAL A 328 7.60 8.62 -23.60
N ALA A 329 8.82 8.08 -23.43
CA ALA A 329 10.05 8.86 -23.61
C ALA A 329 10.15 9.44 -25.04
N GLY A 330 9.81 8.64 -26.07
CA GLY A 330 9.76 9.09 -27.45
C GLY A 330 8.73 10.20 -27.68
N VAL A 331 7.51 10.04 -27.17
CA VAL A 331 6.45 11.04 -27.31
C VAL A 331 6.84 12.35 -26.63
N LEU A 332 7.40 12.29 -25.40
CA LEU A 332 7.83 13.48 -24.67
C LEU A 332 8.96 14.22 -25.39
N GLN A 333 9.95 13.50 -25.94
CA GLN A 333 11.10 14.09 -26.61
C GLN A 333 10.74 14.70 -27.96
N TYR A 334 10.02 13.96 -28.81
CA TYR A 334 9.64 14.41 -30.15
C TYR A 334 8.44 15.38 -30.14
N GLY A 335 7.55 15.26 -29.16
CA GLY A 335 6.40 16.17 -28.96
C GLY A 335 6.76 17.49 -28.30
N GLY A 336 8.00 17.65 -27.82
CA GLY A 336 8.43 18.85 -27.08
C GLY A 336 7.71 19.04 -25.75
N LEU A 337 7.18 17.95 -25.18
CA LEU A 337 6.40 17.92 -23.93
C LEU A 337 7.27 17.53 -22.72
N ALA A 338 8.58 17.38 -22.91
CA ALA A 338 9.49 17.04 -21.82
C ALA A 338 9.44 18.11 -20.72
N PRO A 339 9.36 17.73 -19.45
CA PRO A 339 9.41 18.66 -18.33
C PRO A 339 10.73 19.43 -18.38
N LYS A 340 10.66 20.75 -18.14
CA LYS A 340 11.82 21.66 -18.19
C LYS A 340 12.60 21.63 -16.91
#